data_fd80eb03b168d06549d4d01b5784db3f
#
_entry.id   fd80eb03b168d06549d4d01b5784db3f
#
_cell.length_a   1.000
_cell.length_b   1.000
_cell.length_c   1.000
_cell.angle_alpha   90.00
_cell.angle_beta   90.00
_cell.angle_gamma   90.00
#
_symmetry.space_group_name_H-M   'P 1'
#
loop_
_entity.id
_entity.type
_entity.pdbx_description
1 polymer ?
#
loop_
_entity_poly.entity_id
_entity_poly.type
_entity_poly.pdbx_seq_one_letter_code
_entity_poly.pdbx_strand_id
1 'polypeptide(L)'
;MSATAAAQRRHSATILVLAGAAFFSGAALRICDSLLPRLAQDFSRTPGTAGRVIISFALAYGLMQLLFGPLGDRYGKARMVCIALFGCIAGSLACALAPNFDALVGMRVAWGMAAAGVIPLSLAWIGDAVPYERRQATLAQLLTGTLGGMMAGQLAGGLFADSALGWRGAFLTLTAGYAVIAVLMLLRLRGEPAPPPPGARIAFASQLRAVWREPWARVVLATVMTEGVFLLGPLAYLPAYLHQRYGLSLSAASALIALYAVGGLAYAIAAPRIVRRLGESRMVLWGGVLMGAGYLAWLLAPVAALAGPIALLVGFGTYLYHNTLQTHATQMAPALRGTSVAMFAFCLFVGQAIGVTLAGATFDHLGSIPLLLGPALALPASGWGFARALRRHRTRADGQP
;
A
#
# COMPACT_ATOMS: atom_id res chain seq x y z
N MET A 1 -33.37 -22.53 12.08
CA MET A 1 -32.49 -21.60 11.31
C MET A 1 -32.10 -22.28 10.01
N SER A 2 -32.43 -21.71 8.85
CA SER A 2 -32.17 -22.34 7.55
C SER A 2 -30.64 -22.44 7.27
N ALA A 3 -30.22 -23.49 6.55
CA ALA A 3 -28.81 -23.70 6.14
C ALA A 3 -28.22 -22.47 5.41
N THR A 4 -29.07 -21.72 4.69
CA THR A 4 -28.73 -20.47 4.04
C THR A 4 -28.34 -19.35 5.01
N ALA A 5 -29.03 -19.20 6.13
CA ALA A 5 -28.71 -18.19 7.16
C ALA A 5 -27.39 -18.50 7.88
N ALA A 6 -27.09 -19.78 8.11
CA ALA A 6 -25.82 -20.22 8.70
C ALA A 6 -24.63 -19.98 7.74
N ALA A 7 -24.78 -20.30 6.45
CA ALA A 7 -23.76 -20.01 5.41
C ALA A 7 -23.51 -18.50 5.26
N GLN A 8 -24.55 -17.69 5.27
CA GLN A 8 -24.45 -16.24 5.17
C GLN A 8 -23.72 -15.63 6.38
N ARG A 9 -23.99 -16.11 7.61
CA ARG A 9 -23.26 -15.68 8.81
C ARG A 9 -21.79 -16.09 8.75
N ARG A 10 -21.47 -17.29 8.24
CA ARG A 10 -20.09 -17.74 8.04
C ARG A 10 -19.33 -16.80 7.10
N HIS A 11 -19.90 -16.44 5.94
CA HIS A 11 -19.29 -15.51 4.98
C HIS A 11 -19.06 -14.12 5.60
N SER A 12 -20.05 -13.54 6.28
CA SER A 12 -19.92 -12.23 6.95
C SER A 12 -18.79 -12.21 7.98
N ALA A 13 -18.65 -13.28 8.77
CA ALA A 13 -17.59 -13.38 9.75
C ALA A 13 -16.19 -13.56 9.11
N THR A 14 -16.09 -14.29 7.99
CA THR A 14 -14.84 -14.41 7.23
C THR A 14 -14.43 -13.06 6.65
N ILE A 15 -15.37 -12.28 6.13
CA ILE A 15 -15.12 -10.92 5.61
C ILE A 15 -14.54 -10.01 6.71
N LEU A 16 -15.07 -10.05 7.93
CA LEU A 16 -14.53 -9.28 9.06
C LEU A 16 -13.11 -9.69 9.42
N VAL A 17 -12.80 -10.99 9.41
CA VAL A 17 -11.44 -11.49 9.66
C VAL A 17 -10.49 -11.04 8.54
N LEU A 18 -10.90 -11.09 7.29
CA LEU A 18 -10.12 -10.59 6.16
C LEU A 18 -9.89 -9.07 6.23
N ALA A 19 -10.90 -8.30 6.65
CA ALA A 19 -10.75 -6.86 6.89
C ALA A 19 -9.77 -6.57 8.04
N GLY A 20 -9.80 -7.36 9.12
CA GLY A 20 -8.80 -7.33 10.20
C GLY A 20 -7.40 -7.70 9.72
N ALA A 21 -7.27 -8.72 8.87
CA ALA A 21 -5.99 -9.08 8.24
C ALA A 21 -5.44 -7.93 7.38
N ALA A 22 -6.30 -7.30 6.59
CA ALA A 22 -5.96 -6.13 5.78
C ALA A 22 -5.57 -4.92 6.64
N PHE A 23 -6.22 -4.74 7.81
CA PHE A 23 -5.87 -3.70 8.76
C PHE A 23 -4.43 -3.87 9.28
N PHE A 24 -4.06 -5.03 9.79
CA PHE A 24 -2.70 -5.25 10.29
C PHE A 24 -1.65 -5.25 9.17
N SER A 25 -2.00 -5.73 7.97
CA SER A 25 -1.12 -5.62 6.80
C SER A 25 -0.93 -4.14 6.38
N GLY A 26 -1.99 -3.34 6.39
CA GLY A 26 -1.92 -1.89 6.17
C GLY A 26 -1.06 -1.17 7.22
N ALA A 27 -1.20 -1.56 8.50
CA ALA A 27 -0.37 -1.01 9.57
C ALA A 27 1.11 -1.33 9.38
N ALA A 28 1.45 -2.55 8.98
CA ALA A 28 2.83 -2.97 8.70
C ALA A 28 3.49 -2.19 7.56
N LEU A 29 2.71 -1.72 6.58
CA LEU A 29 3.19 -0.91 5.46
C LEU A 29 3.64 0.49 5.90
N ARG A 30 3.08 1.05 6.99
CA ARG A 30 3.29 2.44 7.39
C ARG A 30 3.97 2.65 8.74
N ILE A 31 4.05 1.62 9.57
CA ILE A 31 4.56 1.74 10.95
C ILE A 31 6.02 2.21 11.01
N CYS A 32 6.85 1.82 10.02
CA CYS A 32 8.26 2.18 10.00
C CYS A 32 8.51 3.62 9.58
N ASP A 33 7.59 4.29 8.87
CA ASP A 33 7.75 5.67 8.42
C ASP A 33 8.00 6.60 9.63
N SER A 34 7.24 6.41 10.70
CA SER A 34 7.35 7.18 11.93
C SER A 34 8.48 6.71 12.85
N LEU A 35 8.95 5.48 12.68
CA LEU A 35 10.03 4.89 13.48
C LEU A 35 11.42 5.25 12.96
N LEU A 36 11.56 5.84 11.76
CA LEU A 36 12.86 6.10 11.13
C LEU A 36 13.82 6.90 12.04
N PRO A 37 13.42 8.02 12.70
CA PRO A 37 14.32 8.75 13.57
C PRO A 37 14.77 7.93 14.78
N ARG A 38 13.87 7.17 15.38
CA ARG A 38 14.17 6.32 16.54
C ARG A 38 15.10 5.17 16.16
N LEU A 39 14.88 4.51 15.01
CA LEU A 39 15.77 3.48 14.49
C LEU A 39 17.16 4.06 14.17
N ALA A 40 17.21 5.26 13.60
CA ALA A 40 18.46 5.95 13.32
C ALA A 40 19.25 6.21 14.62
N GLN A 41 18.56 6.68 15.66
CA GLN A 41 19.16 6.91 16.98
C GLN A 41 19.64 5.61 17.64
N ASP A 42 18.76 4.61 17.76
CA ASP A 42 19.06 3.36 18.48
C ASP A 42 20.20 2.55 17.84
N PHE A 43 20.38 2.67 16.52
CA PHE A 43 21.42 1.97 15.78
C PHE A 43 22.59 2.87 15.34
N SER A 44 22.65 4.12 15.79
CA SER A 44 23.69 5.11 15.41
C SER A 44 23.86 5.22 13.90
N ARG A 45 22.75 5.39 13.19
CA ARG A 45 22.67 5.53 11.74
C ARG A 45 21.97 6.87 11.36
N THR A 46 22.06 7.24 10.09
CA THR A 46 21.26 8.35 9.57
C THR A 46 19.81 7.91 9.31
N PRO A 47 18.82 8.83 9.30
CA PRO A 47 17.45 8.51 8.92
C PRO A 47 17.34 7.90 7.51
N GLY A 48 18.13 8.36 6.55
CA GLY A 48 18.19 7.77 5.20
C GLY A 48 18.69 6.34 5.22
N THR A 49 19.75 6.03 6.00
CA THR A 49 20.21 4.66 6.18
C THR A 49 19.15 3.80 6.88
N ALA A 50 18.44 4.33 7.89
CA ALA A 50 17.33 3.63 8.54
C ALA A 50 16.19 3.28 7.57
N GLY A 51 16.01 4.04 6.50
CA GLY A 51 15.07 3.73 5.41
C GLY A 51 15.24 2.34 4.77
N ARG A 52 16.40 1.68 4.94
CA ARG A 52 16.62 0.29 4.49
C ARG A 52 15.59 -0.69 5.06
N VAL A 53 15.00 -0.42 6.23
CA VAL A 53 13.93 -1.27 6.78
C VAL A 53 12.62 -1.16 6.00
N ILE A 54 12.36 -0.02 5.35
CA ILE A 54 11.21 0.16 4.46
C ILE A 54 11.53 -0.42 3.09
N ILE A 55 12.71 -0.13 2.54
CA ILE A 55 13.16 -0.61 1.23
C ILE A 55 13.12 -2.14 1.16
N SER A 56 13.69 -2.83 2.15
CA SER A 56 13.76 -4.29 2.19
C SER A 56 12.37 -4.93 2.22
N PHE A 57 11.47 -4.37 3.03
CA PHE A 57 10.06 -4.82 3.09
C PHE A 57 9.34 -4.55 1.78
N ALA A 58 9.44 -3.34 1.22
CA ALA A 58 8.74 -2.96 0.00
C ALA A 58 9.17 -3.79 -1.22
N LEU A 59 10.48 -4.02 -1.40
CA LEU A 59 10.99 -4.87 -2.47
C LEU A 59 10.50 -6.32 -2.35
N ALA A 60 10.60 -6.89 -1.16
CA ALA A 60 10.14 -8.26 -0.90
C ALA A 60 8.62 -8.38 -1.10
N TYR A 61 7.86 -7.40 -0.60
CA TYR A 61 6.41 -7.31 -0.77
C TYR A 61 6.03 -7.22 -2.24
N GLY A 62 6.66 -6.31 -3.01
CA GLY A 62 6.40 -6.15 -4.44
C GLY A 62 6.70 -7.41 -5.24
N LEU A 63 7.87 -8.04 -5.01
CA LEU A 63 8.27 -9.28 -5.69
C LEU A 63 7.27 -10.42 -5.43
N MET A 64 6.86 -10.60 -4.19
CA MET A 64 5.92 -11.66 -3.82
C MET A 64 4.49 -11.43 -4.32
N GLN A 65 4.09 -10.19 -4.61
CA GLN A 65 2.81 -9.89 -5.28
C GLN A 65 2.66 -10.69 -6.58
N LEU A 66 3.74 -10.86 -7.32
CA LEU A 66 3.74 -11.61 -8.57
C LEU A 66 3.44 -13.10 -8.38
N LEU A 67 3.75 -13.66 -7.21
CA LEU A 67 3.64 -15.10 -6.93
C LEU A 67 2.35 -15.49 -6.20
N PHE A 68 1.77 -14.58 -5.41
CA PHE A 68 0.61 -14.93 -4.58
C PHE A 68 -0.66 -15.22 -5.39
N GLY A 69 -0.85 -14.64 -6.58
CA GLY A 69 -1.96 -14.99 -7.45
C GLY A 69 -1.97 -16.49 -7.77
N PRO A 70 -0.95 -17.01 -8.46
CA PRO A 70 -0.83 -18.44 -8.78
C PRO A 70 -0.84 -19.37 -7.56
N LEU A 71 -0.26 -18.95 -6.44
CA LEU A 71 -0.27 -19.71 -5.19
C LEU A 71 -1.68 -19.79 -4.59
N GLY A 72 -2.42 -18.67 -4.60
CA GLY A 72 -3.80 -18.62 -4.12
C GLY A 72 -4.76 -19.49 -4.93
N ASP A 73 -4.58 -19.50 -6.25
CA ASP A 73 -5.37 -20.36 -7.15
C ASP A 73 -5.05 -21.86 -6.96
N ARG A 74 -3.79 -22.18 -6.60
CA ARG A 74 -3.37 -23.57 -6.38
C ARG A 74 -3.75 -24.13 -5.01
N TYR A 75 -3.55 -23.36 -3.95
CA TYR A 75 -3.66 -23.83 -2.57
C TYR A 75 -4.91 -23.33 -1.85
N GLY A 76 -5.70 -22.49 -2.52
CA GLY A 76 -6.88 -21.84 -1.97
C GLY A 76 -6.54 -20.49 -1.33
N LYS A 77 -7.29 -19.45 -1.73
CA LYS A 77 -7.01 -18.05 -1.34
C LYS A 77 -7.07 -17.84 0.16
N ALA A 78 -8.10 -18.36 0.83
CA ALA A 78 -8.26 -18.24 2.29
C ALA A 78 -7.14 -18.98 3.06
N ARG A 79 -6.72 -20.16 2.60
CA ARG A 79 -5.60 -20.90 3.20
C ARG A 79 -4.28 -20.16 3.04
N MET A 80 -4.04 -19.57 1.86
CA MET A 80 -2.84 -18.79 1.61
C MET A 80 -2.81 -17.51 2.44
N VAL A 81 -3.96 -16.84 2.69
CA VAL A 81 -4.05 -15.73 3.65
C VAL A 81 -3.67 -16.20 5.06
N CYS A 82 -4.17 -17.36 5.48
CA CYS A 82 -3.83 -17.92 6.80
C CYS A 82 -2.32 -18.19 6.93
N ILE A 83 -1.69 -18.82 5.93
CA ILE A 83 -0.25 -19.07 5.88
C ILE A 83 0.53 -17.73 5.90
N ALA A 84 0.09 -16.76 5.14
CA ALA A 84 0.69 -15.41 5.11
C ALA A 84 0.62 -14.74 6.50
N LEU A 85 -0.49 -14.85 7.22
CA LEU A 85 -0.63 -14.33 8.58
C LEU A 85 0.35 -14.99 9.57
N PHE A 86 0.55 -16.31 9.51
CA PHE A 86 1.58 -16.98 10.33
C PHE A 86 2.98 -16.52 9.95
N GLY A 87 3.26 -16.32 8.66
CA GLY A 87 4.51 -15.72 8.21
C GLY A 87 4.69 -14.27 8.73
N CYS A 88 3.60 -13.49 8.81
CA CYS A 88 3.63 -12.14 9.39
C CYS A 88 3.91 -12.17 10.90
N ILE A 89 3.35 -13.15 11.64
CA ILE A 89 3.67 -13.36 13.06
C ILE A 89 5.16 -13.63 13.24
N ALA A 90 5.69 -14.61 12.50
CA ALA A 90 7.10 -14.96 12.58
C ALA A 90 8.03 -13.81 12.18
N GLY A 91 7.70 -13.10 11.07
CA GLY A 91 8.47 -11.98 10.58
C GLY A 91 8.46 -10.76 11.50
N SER A 92 7.29 -10.37 12.04
CA SER A 92 7.18 -9.25 12.96
C SER A 92 7.83 -9.55 14.31
N LEU A 93 7.69 -10.77 14.84
CA LEU A 93 8.37 -11.22 16.06
C LEU A 93 9.89 -11.24 15.87
N ALA A 94 10.38 -11.79 14.75
CA ALA A 94 11.80 -11.78 14.43
C ALA A 94 12.34 -10.34 14.37
N CYS A 95 11.62 -9.42 13.71
CA CYS A 95 11.97 -8.00 13.70
C CYS A 95 12.06 -7.42 15.11
N ALA A 96 11.10 -7.71 16.00
CA ALA A 96 11.12 -7.24 17.39
C ALA A 96 12.33 -7.74 18.18
N LEU A 97 12.82 -8.94 17.86
CA LEU A 97 13.96 -9.60 18.50
C LEU A 97 15.29 -9.34 17.79
N ALA A 98 15.32 -8.51 16.76
CA ALA A 98 16.53 -8.26 15.98
C ALA A 98 17.69 -7.75 16.86
N PRO A 99 18.86 -8.40 16.81
CA PRO A 99 20.00 -8.03 17.64
C PRO A 99 20.76 -6.80 17.11
N ASN A 100 20.67 -6.54 15.82
CA ASN A 100 21.35 -5.42 15.15
C ASN A 100 20.56 -4.94 13.92
N PHE A 101 21.01 -3.85 13.33
CA PHE A 101 20.32 -3.21 12.20
C PHE A 101 20.24 -4.09 10.96
N ASP A 102 21.32 -4.78 10.59
CA ASP A 102 21.35 -5.60 9.37
C ASP A 102 20.48 -6.86 9.52
N ALA A 103 20.43 -7.45 10.72
CA ALA A 103 19.47 -8.51 11.04
C ALA A 103 18.02 -8.01 10.91
N LEU A 104 17.71 -6.81 11.43
CA LEU A 104 16.39 -6.20 11.29
C LEU A 104 16.02 -6.03 9.81
N VAL A 105 16.92 -5.50 8.99
CA VAL A 105 16.72 -5.34 7.54
C VAL A 105 16.44 -6.69 6.87
N GLY A 106 17.21 -7.74 7.21
CA GLY A 106 17.00 -9.09 6.68
C GLY A 106 15.64 -9.69 7.09
N MET A 107 15.25 -9.52 8.36
CA MET A 107 13.97 -10.00 8.88
C MET A 107 12.77 -9.25 8.26
N ARG A 108 12.95 -7.97 7.92
CA ARG A 108 11.96 -7.19 7.16
C ARG A 108 11.71 -7.75 5.75
N VAL A 109 12.72 -8.34 5.09
CA VAL A 109 12.53 -9.08 3.83
C VAL A 109 11.56 -10.23 4.03
N ALA A 110 11.82 -11.10 5.01
CA ALA A 110 10.97 -12.26 5.29
C ALA A 110 9.52 -11.86 5.63
N TRP A 111 9.36 -10.82 6.45
CA TRP A 111 8.04 -10.29 6.77
C TRP A 111 7.35 -9.68 5.55
N GLY A 112 8.04 -8.89 4.71
CA GLY A 112 7.49 -8.32 3.47
C GLY A 112 7.02 -9.40 2.51
N MET A 113 7.79 -10.50 2.37
CA MET A 113 7.40 -11.67 1.58
C MET A 113 6.07 -12.26 2.07
N ALA A 114 5.90 -12.46 3.36
CA ALA A 114 4.68 -13.01 3.92
C ALA A 114 3.49 -12.05 3.77
N ALA A 115 3.67 -10.78 4.11
CA ALA A 115 2.62 -9.77 4.11
C ALA A 115 2.01 -9.52 2.72
N ALA A 116 2.77 -9.74 1.66
CA ALA A 116 2.35 -9.48 0.26
C ALA A 116 1.10 -10.26 -0.18
N GLY A 117 0.81 -11.40 0.46
CA GLY A 117 -0.36 -12.21 0.13
C GLY A 117 -1.67 -11.76 0.78
N VAL A 118 -1.61 -11.01 1.87
CA VAL A 118 -2.79 -10.76 2.72
C VAL A 118 -3.88 -9.98 1.98
N ILE A 119 -3.56 -8.79 1.47
CA ILE A 119 -4.55 -7.90 0.84
C ILE A 119 -5.04 -8.46 -0.51
N PRO A 120 -4.17 -8.83 -1.48
CA PRO A 120 -4.63 -9.25 -2.81
C PRO A 120 -5.39 -10.57 -2.79
N LEU A 121 -5.00 -11.53 -1.94
CA LEU A 121 -5.74 -12.77 -1.81
C LEU A 121 -7.09 -12.58 -1.10
N SER A 122 -7.19 -11.62 -0.16
CA SER A 122 -8.47 -11.24 0.44
C SER A 122 -9.41 -10.62 -0.59
N LEU A 123 -8.92 -9.73 -1.45
CA LEU A 123 -9.68 -9.16 -2.57
C LEU A 123 -10.16 -10.26 -3.54
N ALA A 124 -9.26 -11.18 -3.90
CA ALA A 124 -9.56 -12.28 -4.80
C ALA A 124 -10.59 -13.26 -4.18
N TRP A 125 -10.48 -13.55 -2.88
CA TRP A 125 -11.46 -14.38 -2.17
C TRP A 125 -12.85 -13.75 -2.17
N ILE A 126 -12.94 -12.42 -1.90
CA ILE A 126 -14.21 -11.68 -1.97
C ILE A 126 -14.81 -11.76 -3.38
N GLY A 127 -13.97 -11.64 -4.41
CA GLY A 127 -14.38 -11.76 -5.80
C GLY A 127 -15.02 -13.13 -6.14
N ASP A 128 -14.55 -14.20 -5.50
CA ASP A 128 -15.05 -15.55 -5.74
C ASP A 128 -16.26 -15.91 -4.85
N ALA A 129 -16.22 -15.52 -3.57
CA ALA A 129 -17.17 -15.99 -2.56
C ALA A 129 -18.38 -15.09 -2.36
N VAL A 130 -18.31 -13.80 -2.79
CA VAL A 130 -19.38 -12.83 -2.55
C VAL A 130 -20.21 -12.59 -3.82
N PRO A 131 -21.56 -12.71 -3.75
CA PRO A 131 -22.46 -12.36 -4.86
C PRO A 131 -22.20 -10.95 -5.38
N TYR A 132 -22.39 -10.76 -6.70
CA TYR A 132 -22.06 -9.53 -7.41
C TYR A 132 -22.71 -8.29 -6.76
N GLU A 133 -23.97 -8.39 -6.34
CA GLU A 133 -24.77 -7.30 -5.77
C GLU A 133 -24.22 -6.78 -4.43
N ARG A 134 -23.52 -7.64 -3.67
CA ARG A 134 -22.92 -7.31 -2.36
C ARG A 134 -21.41 -7.07 -2.42
N ARG A 135 -20.78 -7.40 -3.56
CA ARG A 135 -19.32 -7.37 -3.72
C ARG A 135 -18.74 -5.99 -3.48
N GLN A 136 -19.39 -4.95 -4.00
CA GLN A 136 -18.90 -3.57 -3.85
C GLN A 136 -18.87 -3.13 -2.37
N ALA A 137 -19.91 -3.42 -1.62
CA ALA A 137 -19.96 -3.09 -0.19
C ALA A 137 -18.91 -3.85 0.62
N THR A 138 -18.67 -5.12 0.26
CA THR A 138 -17.64 -5.95 0.93
C THR A 138 -16.22 -5.48 0.60
N LEU A 139 -15.96 -5.10 -0.65
CA LEU A 139 -14.69 -4.51 -1.04
C LEU A 139 -14.42 -3.18 -0.32
N ALA A 140 -15.47 -2.37 -0.12
CA ALA A 140 -15.37 -1.14 0.66
C ALA A 140 -14.99 -1.40 2.13
N GLN A 141 -15.52 -2.48 2.76
CA GLN A 141 -15.11 -2.88 4.11
C GLN A 141 -13.63 -3.27 4.19
N LEU A 142 -13.14 -4.03 3.21
CA LEU A 142 -11.72 -4.41 3.14
C LEU A 142 -10.83 -3.16 2.95
N LEU A 143 -11.23 -2.24 2.07
CA LEU A 143 -10.53 -0.97 1.86
C LEU A 143 -10.49 -0.13 3.14
N THR A 144 -11.61 -0.02 3.84
CA THR A 144 -11.69 0.68 5.14
C THR A 144 -10.73 0.03 6.16
N GLY A 145 -10.69 -1.32 6.20
CA GLY A 145 -9.71 -2.05 7.02
C GLY A 145 -8.28 -1.67 6.65
N THR A 146 -7.93 -1.70 5.37
CA THR A 146 -6.58 -1.36 4.88
C THR A 146 -6.19 0.08 5.23
N LEU A 147 -7.04 1.06 4.93
CA LEU A 147 -6.78 2.48 5.19
C LEU A 147 -6.73 2.79 6.68
N GLY A 148 -7.67 2.22 7.45
CA GLY A 148 -7.66 2.31 8.92
C GLY A 148 -6.39 1.72 9.51
N GLY A 149 -5.91 0.60 8.95
CA GLY A 149 -4.63 -0.01 9.31
C GLY A 149 -3.44 0.88 9.00
N MET A 150 -3.38 1.47 7.80
CA MET A 150 -2.31 2.42 7.44
C MET A 150 -2.27 3.62 8.40
N MET A 151 -3.44 4.18 8.73
CA MET A 151 -3.56 5.27 9.69
C MET A 151 -3.09 4.82 11.08
N ALA A 152 -3.57 3.67 11.57
CA ALA A 152 -3.19 3.13 12.87
C ALA A 152 -1.70 2.79 12.94
N GLY A 153 -1.12 2.24 11.87
CA GLY A 153 0.32 1.97 11.77
C GLY A 153 1.16 3.24 11.84
N GLN A 154 0.73 4.29 11.11
CA GLN A 154 1.39 5.58 11.16
C GLN A 154 1.36 6.19 12.57
N LEU A 155 0.19 6.18 13.24
CA LEU A 155 0.01 6.66 14.60
C LEU A 155 0.80 5.83 15.61
N ALA A 156 0.67 4.51 15.55
CA ALA A 156 1.36 3.58 16.45
C ALA A 156 2.88 3.72 16.32
N GLY A 157 3.39 3.84 15.08
CA GLY A 157 4.82 4.08 14.83
C GLY A 157 5.34 5.30 15.59
N GLY A 158 4.62 6.42 15.53
CA GLY A 158 4.97 7.64 16.25
C GLY A 158 4.89 7.49 17.77
N LEU A 159 3.79 6.91 18.28
CA LEU A 159 3.61 6.66 19.72
C LEU A 159 4.70 5.75 20.29
N PHE A 160 5.05 4.70 19.58
CA PHE A 160 6.14 3.81 20.00
C PHE A 160 7.51 4.46 19.85
N ALA A 161 7.73 5.31 18.84
CA ALA A 161 8.99 6.03 18.69
C ALA A 161 9.31 6.92 19.90
N ASP A 162 8.29 7.57 20.48
CA ASP A 162 8.41 8.41 21.67
C ASP A 162 8.35 7.61 22.99
N SER A 163 8.03 6.31 22.95
CA SER A 163 7.87 5.48 24.15
C SER A 163 9.18 4.75 24.51
N ALA A 164 9.24 4.27 25.77
CA ALA A 164 10.32 3.41 26.25
C ALA A 164 10.37 2.03 25.52
N LEU A 165 9.24 1.56 24.99
CA LEU A 165 9.18 0.29 24.25
C LEU A 165 9.77 0.40 22.84
N GLY A 166 9.84 1.61 22.28
CA GLY A 166 10.45 1.90 21.00
C GLY A 166 9.88 1.03 19.86
N TRP A 167 10.69 0.84 18.82
CA TRP A 167 10.32 0.05 17.65
C TRP A 167 10.05 -1.44 17.96
N ARG A 168 10.65 -1.98 19.03
CA ARG A 168 10.36 -3.35 19.46
C ARG A 168 8.92 -3.48 19.92
N GLY A 169 8.41 -2.54 20.71
CA GLY A 169 7.02 -2.51 21.14
C GLY A 169 6.04 -2.43 19.96
N ALA A 170 6.38 -1.61 18.94
CA ALA A 170 5.60 -1.50 17.73
C ALA A 170 5.46 -2.85 16.99
N PHE A 171 6.56 -3.57 16.82
CA PHE A 171 6.54 -4.87 16.14
C PHE A 171 5.87 -5.96 16.97
N LEU A 172 6.04 -5.98 18.30
CA LEU A 172 5.33 -6.91 19.20
C LEU A 172 3.82 -6.69 19.15
N THR A 173 3.37 -5.44 19.10
CA THR A 173 1.94 -5.13 18.97
C THR A 173 1.37 -5.67 17.65
N LEU A 174 2.09 -5.52 16.54
CA LEU A 174 1.70 -6.13 15.26
C LEU A 174 1.72 -7.66 15.32
N THR A 175 2.70 -8.26 16.00
CA THR A 175 2.77 -9.71 16.21
C THR A 175 1.52 -10.21 16.94
N ALA A 176 1.14 -9.56 18.03
CA ALA A 176 -0.06 -9.91 18.78
C ALA A 176 -1.34 -9.75 17.93
N GLY A 177 -1.45 -8.66 17.18
CA GLY A 177 -2.57 -8.43 16.28
C GLY A 177 -2.68 -9.50 15.18
N TYR A 178 -1.56 -9.81 14.52
CA TYR A 178 -1.52 -10.89 13.53
C TYR A 178 -1.88 -12.25 14.15
N ALA A 179 -1.42 -12.54 15.38
CA ALA A 179 -1.74 -13.79 16.07
C ALA A 179 -3.25 -13.94 16.31
N VAL A 180 -3.91 -12.88 16.78
CA VAL A 180 -5.37 -12.89 16.96
C VAL A 180 -6.08 -13.17 15.64
N ILE A 181 -5.72 -12.46 14.58
CA ILE A 181 -6.36 -12.63 13.27
C ILE A 181 -6.05 -14.00 12.66
N ALA A 182 -4.81 -14.51 12.80
CA ALA A 182 -4.44 -15.84 12.32
C ALA A 182 -5.23 -16.95 13.00
N VAL A 183 -5.43 -16.87 14.31
CA VAL A 183 -6.27 -17.81 15.06
C VAL A 183 -7.72 -17.75 14.58
N LEU A 184 -8.28 -16.54 14.45
CA LEU A 184 -9.64 -16.38 13.90
C LEU A 184 -9.76 -16.93 12.49
N MET A 185 -8.77 -16.71 11.63
CA MET A 185 -8.74 -17.25 10.27
C MET A 185 -8.64 -18.77 10.27
N LEU A 186 -7.78 -19.36 11.10
CA LEU A 186 -7.64 -20.80 11.23
C LEU A 186 -8.95 -21.46 11.68
N LEU A 187 -9.67 -20.85 12.62
CA LEU A 187 -11.00 -21.33 13.04
C LEU A 187 -12.03 -21.26 11.91
N ARG A 188 -11.93 -20.30 11.00
CA ARG A 188 -12.82 -20.20 9.83
C ARG A 188 -12.52 -21.23 8.76
N LEU A 189 -11.26 -21.64 8.61
CA LEU A 189 -10.85 -22.65 7.65
C LEU A 189 -11.26 -24.08 8.03
N ARG A 190 -11.63 -24.33 9.28
CA ARG A 190 -12.10 -25.64 9.74
C ARG A 190 -13.37 -26.03 8.98
N GLY A 191 -13.28 -27.12 8.19
CA GLY A 191 -14.39 -27.64 7.37
C GLY A 191 -14.54 -27.00 5.99
N GLU A 192 -13.62 -26.13 5.55
CA GLU A 192 -13.57 -25.75 4.13
C GLU A 192 -13.08 -26.91 3.27
N PRO A 193 -13.77 -27.18 2.13
CA PRO A 193 -13.34 -28.22 1.18
C PRO A 193 -11.95 -27.90 0.61
N ALA A 194 -11.26 -28.95 0.16
CA ALA A 194 -9.99 -28.77 -0.54
C ALA A 194 -10.21 -27.92 -1.80
N PRO A 195 -9.26 -27.05 -2.17
CA PRO A 195 -9.34 -26.30 -3.41
C PRO A 195 -9.38 -27.28 -4.60
N PRO A 196 -10.09 -26.95 -5.71
CA PRO A 196 -10.10 -27.77 -6.89
C PRO A 196 -8.68 -27.93 -7.45
N PRO A 197 -8.40 -29.05 -8.16
CA PRO A 197 -7.10 -29.27 -8.76
C PRO A 197 -6.76 -28.13 -9.73
N PRO A 198 -5.50 -27.67 -9.77
CA PRO A 198 -5.10 -26.55 -10.61
C PRO A 198 -5.31 -26.92 -12.10
N GLY A 199 -5.96 -26.03 -12.84
CA GLY A 199 -6.13 -26.14 -14.30
C GLY A 199 -4.80 -26.05 -15.05
N ALA A 200 -4.86 -26.18 -16.38
CA ALA A 200 -3.69 -26.09 -17.27
C ALA A 200 -2.90 -24.78 -17.04
N ARG A 201 -1.59 -24.89 -16.89
CA ARG A 201 -0.71 -23.76 -16.54
C ARG A 201 -0.17 -23.11 -17.80
N ILE A 202 -0.49 -21.84 -18.00
CA ILE A 202 0.35 -20.96 -18.84
C ILE A 202 1.60 -20.63 -18.02
N ALA A 203 2.79 -20.76 -18.61
CA ALA A 203 4.03 -20.45 -17.91
C ALA A 203 3.99 -18.99 -17.42
N PHE A 204 4.17 -18.76 -16.12
CA PHE A 204 4.05 -17.44 -15.49
C PHE A 204 4.92 -16.37 -16.18
N ALA A 205 6.15 -16.72 -16.56
CA ALA A 205 7.06 -15.84 -17.28
C ALA A 205 6.50 -15.38 -18.63
N SER A 206 5.72 -16.21 -19.32
CA SER A 206 5.08 -15.84 -20.59
C SER A 206 3.95 -14.85 -20.38
N GLN A 207 3.19 -14.96 -19.28
CA GLN A 207 2.17 -13.98 -18.90
C GLN A 207 2.77 -12.60 -18.59
N LEU A 208 3.85 -12.56 -17.82
CA LEU A 208 4.57 -11.30 -17.53
C LEU A 208 5.05 -10.64 -18.82
N ARG A 209 5.65 -11.43 -19.72
CA ARG A 209 6.13 -10.95 -21.03
C ARG A 209 4.98 -10.46 -21.90
N ALA A 210 3.84 -11.12 -21.89
CA ALA A 210 2.66 -10.74 -22.65
C ALA A 210 2.12 -9.38 -22.16
N VAL A 211 1.95 -9.18 -20.85
CA VAL A 211 1.55 -7.88 -20.28
C VAL A 211 2.56 -6.79 -20.62
N TRP A 212 3.87 -7.06 -20.52
CA TRP A 212 4.91 -6.08 -20.83
C TRP A 212 4.96 -5.68 -22.31
N ARG A 213 4.53 -6.56 -23.22
CA ARG A 213 4.46 -6.26 -24.67
C ARG A 213 3.35 -5.29 -25.01
N GLU A 214 2.30 -5.19 -24.19
CA GLU A 214 1.21 -4.24 -24.41
C GLU A 214 1.69 -2.80 -24.23
N PRO A 215 1.62 -1.93 -25.28
CA PRO A 215 2.09 -0.56 -25.19
C PRO A 215 1.41 0.24 -24.08
N TRP A 216 0.09 0.03 -23.91
CA TRP A 216 -0.67 0.71 -22.85
C TRP A 216 -0.27 0.26 -21.45
N ALA A 217 0.02 -1.02 -21.28
CA ALA A 217 0.50 -1.54 -20.00
C ALA A 217 1.81 -0.87 -19.55
N ARG A 218 2.75 -0.65 -20.48
CA ARG A 218 4.01 0.07 -20.19
C ARG A 218 3.78 1.49 -19.67
N VAL A 219 2.79 2.21 -20.22
CA VAL A 219 2.42 3.56 -19.77
C VAL A 219 1.87 3.49 -18.34
N VAL A 220 0.92 2.58 -18.07
CA VAL A 220 0.31 2.41 -16.75
C VAL A 220 1.38 2.03 -15.71
N LEU A 221 2.23 1.05 -16.02
CA LEU A 221 3.28 0.55 -15.13
C LEU A 221 4.36 1.60 -14.85
N ALA A 222 4.80 2.36 -15.86
CA ALA A 222 5.75 3.45 -15.67
C ALA A 222 5.15 4.56 -14.80
N THR A 223 3.88 4.87 -14.99
CA THR A 223 3.20 5.93 -14.22
C THR A 223 3.03 5.55 -12.75
N VAL A 224 2.63 4.30 -12.45
CA VAL A 224 2.52 3.84 -11.06
C VAL A 224 3.89 3.69 -10.39
N MET A 225 4.93 3.34 -11.14
CA MET A 225 6.30 3.35 -10.62
C MET A 225 6.73 4.77 -10.22
N THR A 226 6.42 5.76 -11.07
CA THR A 226 6.67 7.19 -10.78
C THR A 226 5.91 7.64 -9.53
N GLU A 227 4.66 7.19 -9.33
CA GLU A 227 3.90 7.39 -8.11
C GLU A 227 4.64 6.81 -6.90
N GLY A 228 5.11 5.57 -6.98
CA GLY A 228 5.91 4.94 -5.92
C GLY A 228 7.15 5.75 -5.56
N VAL A 229 7.90 6.22 -6.57
CA VAL A 229 9.14 6.99 -6.37
C VAL A 229 8.87 8.33 -5.72
N PHE A 230 7.95 9.13 -6.27
CA PHE A 230 7.80 10.54 -5.90
C PHE A 230 6.70 10.79 -4.86
N LEU A 231 5.79 9.84 -4.63
CA LEU A 231 4.80 9.95 -3.56
C LEU A 231 5.24 9.16 -2.34
N LEU A 232 5.36 7.82 -2.46
CA LEU A 232 5.56 6.94 -1.32
C LEU A 232 6.96 7.07 -0.71
N GLY A 233 7.97 7.32 -1.53
CA GLY A 233 9.35 7.52 -1.07
C GLY A 233 9.48 8.70 -0.11
N PRO A 234 9.23 9.94 -0.54
CA PRO A 234 9.31 11.12 0.32
C PRO A 234 8.31 11.12 1.46
N LEU A 235 7.10 10.54 1.27
CA LEU A 235 6.07 10.43 2.30
C LEU A 235 6.58 9.68 3.55
N ALA A 236 7.47 8.71 3.38
CA ALA A 236 8.07 7.94 4.48
C ALA A 236 8.93 8.82 5.42
N TYR A 237 9.49 9.90 4.92
CA TYR A 237 10.34 10.81 5.71
C TYR A 237 9.59 12.02 6.27
N LEU A 238 8.30 12.21 5.97
CA LEU A 238 7.54 13.37 6.45
C LEU A 238 7.44 13.46 7.98
N PRO A 239 7.24 12.36 8.73
CA PRO A 239 7.27 12.46 10.20
C PRO A 239 8.63 12.96 10.71
N ALA A 240 9.74 12.46 10.15
CA ALA A 240 11.09 12.92 10.47
C ALA A 240 11.29 14.39 10.10
N TYR A 241 10.82 14.81 8.93
CA TYR A 241 10.86 16.21 8.48
C TYR A 241 10.10 17.13 9.44
N LEU A 242 8.87 16.79 9.83
CA LEU A 242 8.07 17.60 10.73
C LEU A 242 8.69 17.69 12.14
N HIS A 243 9.27 16.57 12.61
CA HIS A 243 10.01 16.52 13.86
C HIS A 243 11.21 17.48 13.84
N GLN A 244 12.03 17.43 12.79
CA GLN A 244 13.22 18.30 12.68
C GLN A 244 12.87 19.77 12.46
N ARG A 245 11.88 20.06 11.61
CA ARG A 245 11.54 21.44 11.23
C ARG A 245 10.81 22.21 12.32
N TYR A 246 9.91 21.54 13.05
CA TYR A 246 9.00 22.21 14.00
C TYR A 246 9.21 21.77 15.45
N GLY A 247 10.16 20.88 15.73
CA GLY A 247 10.38 20.36 17.08
C GLY A 247 9.23 19.51 17.64
N LEU A 248 8.36 18.97 16.77
CA LEU A 248 7.25 18.12 17.20
C LEU A 248 7.76 16.78 17.74
N SER A 249 7.04 16.20 18.71
CA SER A 249 7.23 14.78 19.02
C SER A 249 6.94 13.91 17.80
N LEU A 250 7.52 12.72 17.72
CA LEU A 250 7.26 11.80 16.59
C LEU A 250 5.80 11.34 16.56
N SER A 251 5.15 11.22 17.73
CA SER A 251 3.72 10.95 17.84
C SER A 251 2.87 12.09 17.26
N ALA A 252 3.18 13.35 17.56
CA ALA A 252 2.46 14.50 17.02
C ALA A 252 2.66 14.62 15.50
N ALA A 253 3.89 14.50 15.01
CA ALA A 253 4.19 14.51 13.58
C ALA A 253 3.45 13.40 12.84
N SER A 254 3.43 12.19 13.41
CA SER A 254 2.74 11.03 12.84
C SER A 254 1.23 11.20 12.82
N ALA A 255 0.65 11.83 13.85
CA ALA A 255 -0.79 12.11 13.91
C ALA A 255 -1.22 13.08 12.80
N LEU A 256 -0.42 14.08 12.49
CA LEU A 256 -0.68 14.98 11.38
C LEU A 256 -0.62 14.27 10.02
N ILE A 257 0.39 13.42 9.81
CA ILE A 257 0.54 12.66 8.56
C ILE A 257 -0.52 11.56 8.44
N ALA A 258 -1.02 10.99 9.54
CA ALA A 258 -2.09 9.98 9.50
C ALA A 258 -3.39 10.49 8.85
N LEU A 259 -3.62 11.82 8.82
CA LEU A 259 -4.75 12.43 8.11
C LEU A 259 -4.71 12.21 6.59
N TYR A 260 -3.56 11.80 6.05
CA TYR A 260 -3.47 11.29 4.68
C TYR A 260 -4.47 10.16 4.40
N ALA A 261 -4.62 9.19 5.32
CA ALA A 261 -5.58 8.10 5.17
C ALA A 261 -7.04 8.61 5.23
N VAL A 262 -7.30 9.64 6.05
CA VAL A 262 -8.62 10.30 6.09
C VAL A 262 -8.95 10.96 4.75
N GLY A 263 -7.97 11.57 4.09
CA GLY A 263 -8.11 12.10 2.74
C GLY A 263 -8.51 11.02 1.72
N GLY A 264 -7.90 9.83 1.82
CA GLY A 264 -8.26 8.67 1.01
C GLY A 264 -9.69 8.18 1.25
N LEU A 265 -10.12 8.12 2.51
CA LEU A 265 -11.52 7.79 2.87
C LEU A 265 -12.50 8.84 2.35
N ALA A 266 -12.17 10.12 2.45
CA ALA A 266 -12.99 11.21 1.90
C ALA A 266 -13.17 11.07 0.39
N TYR A 267 -12.08 10.74 -0.34
CA TYR A 267 -12.20 10.40 -1.75
C TYR A 267 -13.10 9.20 -1.98
N ALA A 268 -12.95 8.10 -1.24
CA ALA A 268 -13.76 6.89 -1.43
C ALA A 268 -15.27 7.18 -1.31
N ILE A 269 -15.66 8.05 -0.39
CA ILE A 269 -17.06 8.51 -0.23
C ILE A 269 -17.50 9.38 -1.42
N ALA A 270 -16.63 10.27 -1.90
CA ALA A 270 -16.93 11.21 -2.97
C ALA A 270 -16.81 10.60 -4.38
N ALA A 271 -16.11 9.47 -4.52
CA ALA A 271 -15.74 8.84 -5.79
C ALA A 271 -16.89 8.67 -6.79
N PRO A 272 -18.11 8.20 -6.42
CA PRO A 272 -19.20 8.02 -7.39
C PRO A 272 -19.62 9.32 -8.06
N ARG A 273 -19.55 10.47 -7.35
CA ARG A 273 -19.88 11.79 -7.89
C ARG A 273 -18.74 12.34 -8.74
N ILE A 274 -17.50 12.15 -8.28
CA ILE A 274 -16.27 12.63 -8.94
C ILE A 274 -16.09 11.95 -10.29
N VAL A 275 -16.17 10.61 -10.33
CA VAL A 275 -16.01 9.82 -11.57
C VAL A 275 -17.00 10.27 -12.65
N ARG A 276 -18.27 10.49 -12.28
CA ARG A 276 -19.30 10.94 -13.21
C ARG A 276 -19.06 12.36 -13.77
N ARG A 277 -18.48 13.26 -12.96
CA ARG A 277 -18.32 14.67 -13.34
C ARG A 277 -17.00 14.98 -14.02
N LEU A 278 -15.90 14.38 -13.57
CA LEU A 278 -14.55 14.72 -14.06
C LEU A 278 -14.08 13.83 -15.20
N GLY A 279 -14.42 12.53 -15.16
CA GLY A 279 -13.83 11.53 -16.04
C GLY A 279 -12.34 11.26 -15.72
N GLU A 280 -11.83 10.13 -16.19
CA GLU A 280 -10.53 9.58 -15.79
C GLU A 280 -9.34 10.49 -16.10
N SER A 281 -9.31 11.12 -17.27
CA SER A 281 -8.20 12.01 -17.65
C SER A 281 -8.06 13.24 -16.76
N ARG A 282 -9.19 13.81 -16.29
CA ARG A 282 -9.17 14.94 -15.37
C ARG A 282 -8.86 14.47 -13.95
N MET A 283 -9.33 13.29 -13.56
CA MET A 283 -9.07 12.75 -12.24
C MET A 283 -7.57 12.55 -12.01
N VAL A 284 -6.86 11.91 -12.95
CA VAL A 284 -5.41 11.69 -12.80
C VAL A 284 -4.63 13.00 -12.85
N LEU A 285 -5.04 13.95 -13.70
CA LEU A 285 -4.42 15.28 -13.77
C LEU A 285 -4.55 16.01 -12.43
N TRP A 286 -5.78 16.17 -11.93
CA TRP A 286 -6.03 16.87 -10.67
C TRP A 286 -5.45 16.14 -9.47
N GLY A 287 -5.44 14.80 -9.47
CA GLY A 287 -4.76 14.01 -8.44
C GLY A 287 -3.27 14.34 -8.37
N GLY A 288 -2.58 14.37 -9.51
CA GLY A 288 -1.19 14.78 -9.61
C GLY A 288 -0.95 16.22 -9.13
N VAL A 289 -1.81 17.17 -9.54
CA VAL A 289 -1.74 18.57 -9.12
C VAL A 289 -1.94 18.73 -7.62
N LEU A 290 -2.95 18.08 -7.03
CA LEU A 290 -3.22 18.15 -5.59
C LEU A 290 -2.06 17.58 -4.76
N MET A 291 -1.49 16.45 -5.19
CA MET A 291 -0.31 15.88 -4.54
C MET A 291 0.89 16.82 -4.64
N GLY A 292 1.19 17.33 -5.83
CA GLY A 292 2.32 18.25 -6.03
C GLY A 292 2.16 19.55 -5.24
N ALA A 293 0.95 20.14 -5.26
CA ALA A 293 0.63 21.33 -4.47
C ALA A 293 0.76 21.06 -2.96
N GLY A 294 0.38 19.86 -2.49
CA GLY A 294 0.56 19.45 -1.11
C GLY A 294 2.03 19.37 -0.70
N TYR A 295 2.90 18.78 -1.52
CA TYR A 295 4.34 18.75 -1.25
C TYR A 295 4.95 20.14 -1.24
N LEU A 296 4.55 21.01 -2.16
CA LEU A 296 4.97 22.43 -2.17
C LEU A 296 4.44 23.16 -0.92
N ALA A 297 3.20 22.89 -0.52
CA ALA A 297 2.61 23.46 0.67
C ALA A 297 3.35 23.01 1.96
N TRP A 298 3.78 21.76 2.09
CA TRP A 298 4.63 21.32 3.22
C TRP A 298 5.97 22.06 3.25
N LEU A 299 6.57 22.32 2.09
CA LEU A 299 7.82 23.08 2.00
C LEU A 299 7.64 24.52 2.49
N LEU A 300 6.52 25.14 2.13
CA LEU A 300 6.24 26.56 2.40
C LEU A 300 5.47 26.80 3.71
N ALA A 301 4.96 25.76 4.38
CA ALA A 301 4.15 25.89 5.57
C ALA A 301 4.89 26.64 6.70
N PRO A 302 4.34 27.73 7.22
CA PRO A 302 4.98 28.50 8.29
C PRO A 302 4.79 27.87 9.68
N VAL A 303 3.75 27.04 9.86
CA VAL A 303 3.39 26.41 11.14
C VAL A 303 3.04 24.94 10.97
N ALA A 304 3.36 24.14 11.97
CA ALA A 304 3.14 22.71 11.99
C ALA A 304 1.66 22.31 11.83
N ALA A 305 0.72 23.12 12.32
CA ALA A 305 -0.71 22.84 12.27
C ALA A 305 -1.26 22.66 10.83
N LEU A 306 -0.61 23.27 9.83
CA LEU A 306 -0.98 23.11 8.43
C LEU A 306 -0.61 21.73 7.87
N ALA A 307 0.30 20.99 8.51
CA ALA A 307 0.73 19.69 7.99
C ALA A 307 -0.40 18.67 7.90
N GLY A 308 -1.36 18.71 8.83
CA GLY A 308 -2.52 17.82 8.83
C GLY A 308 -3.49 18.08 7.66
N PRO A 309 -4.01 19.28 7.48
CA PRO A 309 -4.83 19.63 6.30
C PRO A 309 -4.12 19.35 4.97
N ILE A 310 -2.81 19.59 4.89
CA ILE A 310 -2.03 19.25 3.69
C ILE A 310 -1.97 17.74 3.50
N ALA A 311 -1.76 16.95 4.56
CA ALA A 311 -1.76 15.48 4.47
C ALA A 311 -3.11 14.95 3.97
N LEU A 312 -4.22 15.49 4.44
CA LEU A 312 -5.56 15.17 3.98
C LEU A 312 -5.72 15.47 2.47
N LEU A 313 -5.27 16.65 2.03
CA LEU A 313 -5.29 17.04 0.61
C LEU A 313 -4.46 16.10 -0.26
N VAL A 314 -3.24 15.77 0.16
CA VAL A 314 -2.36 14.83 -0.55
C VAL A 314 -2.99 13.44 -0.60
N GLY A 315 -3.58 12.96 0.51
CA GLY A 315 -4.28 11.69 0.55
C GLY A 315 -5.47 11.63 -0.40
N PHE A 316 -6.30 12.68 -0.44
CA PHE A 316 -7.40 12.79 -1.39
C PHE A 316 -6.90 12.79 -2.85
N GLY A 317 -5.86 13.58 -3.15
CA GLY A 317 -5.22 13.63 -4.47
C GLY A 317 -4.63 12.28 -4.89
N THR A 318 -4.02 11.56 -3.95
CA THR A 318 -3.48 10.22 -4.18
C THR A 318 -4.55 9.24 -4.65
N TYR A 319 -5.67 9.16 -3.93
CA TYR A 319 -6.71 8.21 -4.30
C TYR A 319 -7.47 8.62 -5.57
N LEU A 320 -7.55 9.90 -5.87
CA LEU A 320 -8.03 10.41 -7.16
C LEU A 320 -7.14 9.93 -8.33
N TYR A 321 -5.82 9.94 -8.13
CA TYR A 321 -4.81 9.52 -9.09
C TYR A 321 -4.70 7.98 -9.15
N HIS A 322 -4.41 7.35 -8.03
CA HIS A 322 -4.12 5.92 -7.91
C HIS A 322 -5.27 5.03 -8.38
N ASN A 323 -6.52 5.34 -7.98
CA ASN A 323 -7.68 4.55 -8.40
C ASN A 323 -7.92 4.62 -9.91
N THR A 324 -7.60 5.74 -10.56
CA THR A 324 -7.63 5.82 -12.02
C THR A 324 -6.60 4.88 -12.62
N LEU A 325 -5.36 4.88 -12.14
CA LEU A 325 -4.31 3.95 -12.61
C LEU A 325 -4.69 2.49 -12.34
N GLN A 326 -5.24 2.19 -11.16
CA GLN A 326 -5.66 0.85 -10.78
C GLN A 326 -6.79 0.32 -11.67
N THR A 327 -7.72 1.18 -12.08
CA THR A 327 -8.74 0.84 -13.07
C THR A 327 -8.10 0.41 -14.38
N HIS A 328 -7.16 1.19 -14.89
CA HIS A 328 -6.41 0.84 -16.12
C HIS A 328 -5.55 -0.42 -15.95
N ALA A 329 -4.99 -0.67 -14.77
CA ALA A 329 -4.26 -1.90 -14.48
C ALA A 329 -5.12 -3.16 -14.66
N THR A 330 -6.43 -3.08 -14.36
CA THR A 330 -7.37 -4.21 -14.57
C THR A 330 -7.74 -4.43 -16.03
N GLN A 331 -7.48 -3.44 -16.90
CA GLN A 331 -7.92 -3.41 -18.30
C GLN A 331 -6.76 -3.45 -19.31
N MET A 332 -5.52 -3.21 -18.88
CA MET A 332 -4.37 -3.11 -19.79
C MET A 332 -4.01 -4.41 -20.51
N ALA A 333 -4.40 -5.57 -19.97
CA ALA A 333 -4.35 -6.87 -20.63
C ALA A 333 -5.55 -7.72 -20.14
N PRO A 334 -6.74 -7.60 -20.77
CA PRO A 334 -7.99 -8.18 -20.27
C PRO A 334 -7.97 -9.69 -20.07
N ALA A 335 -7.23 -10.42 -20.90
CA ALA A 335 -7.05 -11.87 -20.77
C ALA A 335 -6.15 -12.28 -19.60
N LEU A 336 -5.36 -11.34 -19.03
CA LEU A 336 -4.36 -11.57 -17.99
C LEU A 336 -4.53 -10.61 -16.81
N ARG A 337 -5.77 -10.34 -16.40
CA ARG A 337 -6.10 -9.33 -15.36
C ARG A 337 -5.33 -9.54 -14.05
N GLY A 338 -5.24 -10.77 -13.58
CA GLY A 338 -4.52 -11.08 -12.33
C GLY A 338 -3.03 -10.71 -12.41
N THR A 339 -2.37 -11.10 -13.51
CA THR A 339 -0.97 -10.77 -13.76
C THR A 339 -0.77 -9.26 -13.95
N SER A 340 -1.71 -8.58 -14.61
CA SER A 340 -1.68 -7.13 -14.82
C SER A 340 -1.70 -6.38 -13.49
N VAL A 341 -2.62 -6.72 -12.59
CA VAL A 341 -2.73 -6.11 -11.26
C VAL A 341 -1.52 -6.44 -10.39
N ALA A 342 -0.99 -7.66 -10.47
CA ALA A 342 0.23 -8.05 -9.76
C ALA A 342 1.46 -7.24 -10.23
N MET A 343 1.63 -7.05 -11.56
CA MET A 343 2.68 -6.20 -12.12
C MET A 343 2.52 -4.73 -11.73
N PHE A 344 1.29 -4.23 -11.67
CA PHE A 344 0.99 -2.88 -11.21
C PHE A 344 1.47 -2.68 -9.75
N ALA A 345 1.09 -3.58 -8.85
CA ALA A 345 1.52 -3.53 -7.46
C ALA A 345 3.05 -3.69 -7.33
N PHE A 346 3.65 -4.62 -8.08
CA PHE A 346 5.10 -4.79 -8.14
C PHE A 346 5.81 -3.48 -8.52
N CYS A 347 5.38 -2.80 -9.60
CA CYS A 347 5.96 -1.53 -10.03
C CYS A 347 5.78 -0.43 -8.99
N LEU A 348 4.63 -0.36 -8.30
CA LEU A 348 4.41 0.59 -7.21
C LEU A 348 5.43 0.41 -6.08
N PHE A 349 5.62 -0.81 -5.60
CA PHE A 349 6.52 -1.09 -4.47
C PHE A 349 8.01 -1.02 -4.84
N VAL A 350 8.39 -1.40 -6.06
CA VAL A 350 9.72 -1.13 -6.60
C VAL A 350 9.96 0.37 -6.70
N GLY A 351 8.99 1.12 -7.20
CA GLY A 351 9.01 2.58 -7.20
C GLY A 351 9.18 3.16 -5.79
N GLN A 352 8.43 2.66 -4.81
CA GLN A 352 8.58 3.05 -3.41
C GLN A 352 10.00 2.79 -2.89
N ALA A 353 10.56 1.62 -3.15
CA ALA A 353 11.91 1.29 -2.70
C ALA A 353 12.97 2.23 -3.31
N ILE A 354 12.88 2.51 -4.61
CA ILE A 354 13.72 3.50 -5.29
C ILE A 354 13.51 4.88 -4.65
N GLY A 355 12.25 5.27 -4.46
CA GLY A 355 11.87 6.56 -3.89
C GLY A 355 12.37 6.74 -2.45
N VAL A 356 12.24 5.73 -1.59
CA VAL A 356 12.77 5.77 -0.21
C VAL A 356 14.30 5.89 -0.24
N THR A 357 14.99 5.20 -1.16
CA THR A 357 16.45 5.31 -1.31
C THR A 357 16.86 6.74 -1.70
N LEU A 358 16.22 7.29 -2.72
CA LEU A 358 16.51 8.66 -3.20
C LEU A 358 16.14 9.71 -2.15
N ALA A 359 14.96 9.58 -1.53
CA ALA A 359 14.49 10.48 -0.50
C ALA A 359 15.40 10.44 0.74
N GLY A 360 15.87 9.25 1.13
CA GLY A 360 16.80 9.10 2.25
C GLY A 360 18.14 9.77 2.00
N ALA A 361 18.74 9.53 0.83
CA ALA A 361 19.98 10.19 0.44
C ALA A 361 19.80 11.72 0.36
N THR A 362 18.66 12.17 -0.17
CA THR A 362 18.33 13.58 -0.24
C THR A 362 18.17 14.20 1.16
N PHE A 363 17.46 13.52 2.05
CA PHE A 363 17.22 13.96 3.42
C PHE A 363 18.53 14.08 4.23
N ASP A 364 19.43 13.10 4.06
CA ASP A 364 20.71 13.05 4.79
C ASP A 364 21.74 14.08 4.28
N HIS A 365 21.78 14.36 2.97
CA HIS A 365 22.88 15.11 2.35
C HIS A 365 22.47 16.47 1.75
N LEU A 366 21.21 16.60 1.27
CA LEU A 366 20.75 17.79 0.53
C LEU A 366 19.66 18.57 1.29
N GLY A 367 19.12 17.97 2.36
CA GLY A 367 18.09 18.59 3.18
C GLY A 367 16.67 18.46 2.62
N SER A 368 15.75 19.23 3.21
CA SER A 368 14.31 19.08 2.97
C SER A 368 13.81 19.73 1.67
N ILE A 369 14.54 20.72 1.12
CA ILE A 369 14.07 21.42 -0.08
C ILE A 369 13.94 20.46 -1.27
N PRO A 370 14.97 19.74 -1.73
CA PRO A 370 14.84 18.85 -2.86
C PRO A 370 13.98 17.61 -2.53
N LEU A 371 13.92 17.19 -1.25
CA LEU A 371 13.02 16.12 -0.79
C LEU A 371 11.55 16.42 -1.11
N LEU A 372 11.12 17.68 -0.94
CA LEU A 372 9.73 18.12 -1.13
C LEU A 372 9.49 18.72 -2.52
N LEU A 373 10.48 19.38 -3.11
CA LEU A 373 10.36 20.00 -4.43
C LEU A 373 10.33 18.95 -5.55
N GLY A 374 11.07 17.85 -5.42
CA GLY A 374 11.04 16.74 -6.39
C GLY A 374 9.63 16.20 -6.63
N PRO A 375 8.91 15.73 -5.60
CA PRO A 375 7.50 15.33 -5.72
C PRO A 375 6.57 16.47 -6.19
N ALA A 376 6.79 17.70 -5.72
CA ALA A 376 5.98 18.86 -6.10
C ALA A 376 5.97 19.09 -7.61
N LEU A 377 7.05 18.76 -8.30
CA LEU A 377 7.18 18.90 -9.75
C LEU A 377 6.82 17.61 -10.49
N ALA A 378 7.30 16.46 -10.00
CA ALA A 378 7.17 15.20 -10.70
C ALA A 378 5.73 14.66 -10.73
N LEU A 379 4.95 14.81 -9.65
CA LEU A 379 3.59 14.28 -9.58
C LEU A 379 2.60 14.99 -10.51
N PRO A 380 2.58 16.33 -10.60
CA PRO A 380 1.76 17.03 -11.61
C PRO A 380 2.19 16.69 -13.04
N ALA A 381 3.50 16.63 -13.31
CA ALA A 381 4.03 16.27 -14.63
C ALA A 381 3.61 14.84 -15.03
N SER A 382 3.68 13.88 -14.10
CA SER A 382 3.24 12.51 -14.31
C SER A 382 1.72 12.45 -14.57
N GLY A 383 0.91 13.17 -13.78
CA GLY A 383 -0.53 13.26 -13.98
C GLY A 383 -0.92 13.83 -15.35
N TRP A 384 -0.25 14.91 -15.76
CA TRP A 384 -0.44 15.50 -17.08
C TRP A 384 -0.02 14.56 -18.22
N GLY A 385 1.14 13.91 -18.06
CA GLY A 385 1.67 12.94 -19.02
C GLY A 385 0.71 11.78 -19.25
N PHE A 386 0.23 11.16 -18.16
CA PHE A 386 -0.74 10.08 -18.24
C PHE A 386 -2.09 10.54 -18.83
N ALA A 387 -2.61 11.70 -18.41
CA ALA A 387 -3.86 12.24 -18.96
C ALA A 387 -3.76 12.49 -20.48
N ARG A 388 -2.61 12.95 -20.96
CA ARG A 388 -2.33 13.13 -22.40
C ARG A 388 -2.25 11.79 -23.12
N ALA A 389 -1.54 10.81 -22.56
CA ALA A 389 -1.42 9.46 -23.10
C ALA A 389 -2.80 8.76 -23.19
N LEU A 390 -3.61 8.89 -22.14
CA LEU A 390 -4.96 8.32 -22.06
C LEU A 390 -5.88 8.89 -23.14
N ARG A 391 -5.86 10.21 -23.38
CA ARG A 391 -6.64 10.82 -24.46
C ARG A 391 -6.22 10.28 -25.83
N ARG A 392 -4.93 10.18 -26.10
CA ARG A 392 -4.41 9.62 -27.36
C ARG A 392 -4.76 8.13 -27.52
N HIS A 393 -4.74 7.37 -26.45
CA HIS A 393 -5.09 5.95 -26.45
C HIS A 393 -6.56 5.76 -26.84
N ARG A 394 -7.47 6.56 -26.28
CA ARG A 394 -8.91 6.54 -26.61
C ARG A 394 -9.18 6.95 -28.05
N THR A 395 -8.59 8.05 -28.53
CA THR A 395 -8.78 8.49 -29.92
C THR A 395 -8.36 7.42 -30.92
N ARG A 396 -7.31 6.64 -30.61
CA ARG A 396 -6.87 5.53 -31.48
C ARG A 396 -7.84 4.34 -31.43
N ALA A 397 -8.42 4.04 -30.26
CA ALA A 397 -9.40 2.98 -30.12
C ALA A 397 -10.72 3.33 -30.80
N ASP A 398 -11.16 4.59 -30.74
CA ASP A 398 -12.40 5.08 -31.37
C ASP A 398 -12.25 5.28 -32.90
N GLY A 399 -11.02 5.40 -33.41
CA GLY A 399 -10.73 5.60 -34.84
C GLY A 399 -10.31 4.34 -35.61
N GLN A 400 -10.37 3.16 -35.01
CA GLN A 400 -10.24 1.88 -35.70
C GLN A 400 -11.61 1.43 -36.20
N PRO A 401 -11.83 1.25 -37.53
CA PRO A 401 -13.07 0.74 -38.10
C PRO A 401 -13.38 -0.68 -37.66
#